data_b7a871ef0e4c351ec2947d4a5ed3ae0c
#
_entry.id   b7a871ef0e4c351ec2947d4a5ed3ae0c
#
_cell.length_a   1.000
_cell.length_b   1.000
_cell.length_c   1.000
_cell.angle_alpha   90.00
_cell.angle_beta   90.00
_cell.angle_gamma   90.00
#
_symmetry.space_group_name_H-M   'P 1'
#
loop_
_entity.id
_entity.type
_entity.pdbx_description
1 polymer ?
#
loop_
_entity_poly.entity_id
_entity_poly.type
_entity_poly.pdbx_seq_one_letter_code
_entity_poly.pdbx_strand_id
1 'polypeptide(L)'
;MQFWKMNGAGNDFIILNNLQEHLPPEELPRLARTLCERRLSIGADGLMVVDAPTAGGDFKMRFFNSDGSVGEMCGNGARCICRYGYENGLSGETQTVETTAGIVTGRRIDRRRYRVRLNDPTVLELDHPVEVDGVRYPCSYVELGDPGLPHAVIPYRDLRRADEDELRRLGRAIRFHPSFPKGANVNFYELTGEDAVFERTFERGVEDFTYACGTGTGSVAAVLTMQGKVSGQNVQADMTGGRLSVDAERSGSRVTGLFLTGPTNLVCKGEITDEELLAAE
;
A
#
# COMPACT_ATOMS: atom_id res chain seq x y z
N MET A 1 2.35 21.68 -16.92
CA MET A 1 2.05 20.22 -16.84
C MET A 1 0.73 20.01 -16.09
N GLN A 2 -0.18 19.21 -16.66
CA GLN A 2 -1.45 18.89 -15.99
C GLN A 2 -1.25 17.78 -14.95
N PHE A 3 -1.88 17.91 -13.79
CA PHE A 3 -1.77 16.89 -12.74
C PHE A 3 -3.11 16.55 -12.10
N TRP A 4 -3.19 15.34 -11.54
CA TRP A 4 -4.24 14.95 -10.61
C TRP A 4 -3.64 14.73 -9.22
N LYS A 5 -4.33 15.24 -8.20
CA LYS A 5 -4.04 14.92 -6.80
C LYS A 5 -5.06 13.91 -6.32
N MET A 6 -4.59 12.74 -5.93
CA MET A 6 -5.44 11.66 -5.46
C MET A 6 -5.00 11.16 -4.09
N ASN A 7 -5.93 10.49 -3.38
CA ASN A 7 -5.70 9.90 -2.07
C ASN A 7 -6.36 8.52 -2.02
N GLY A 8 -5.66 7.54 -1.43
CA GLY A 8 -6.16 6.19 -1.19
C GLY A 8 -5.88 5.75 0.24
N ALA A 9 -6.88 5.83 1.13
CA ALA A 9 -6.77 5.43 2.52
C ALA A 9 -5.62 6.11 3.28
N GLY A 10 -5.45 7.43 3.10
CA GLY A 10 -4.45 8.22 3.83
C GLY A 10 -3.13 8.46 3.10
N ASN A 11 -2.78 7.65 2.10
CA ASN A 11 -1.66 7.98 1.21
C ASN A 11 -2.11 8.88 0.07
N ASP A 12 -1.35 9.93 -0.22
CA ASP A 12 -1.67 10.89 -1.25
C ASP A 12 -0.62 10.94 -2.36
N PHE A 13 -1.10 11.11 -3.59
CA PHE A 13 -0.28 10.99 -4.78
C PHE A 13 -0.55 12.13 -5.76
N ILE A 14 0.50 12.56 -6.44
CA ILE A 14 0.43 13.38 -7.65
C ILE A 14 0.51 12.42 -8.83
N ILE A 15 -0.36 12.58 -9.83
CA ILE A 15 -0.37 11.76 -11.04
C ILE A 15 -0.16 12.64 -12.24
N LEU A 16 0.85 12.34 -13.06
CA LEU A 16 1.16 12.98 -14.32
C LEU A 16 0.92 12.02 -15.50
N ASN A 17 0.43 12.55 -16.59
CA ASN A 17 0.23 11.80 -17.84
C ASN A 17 1.41 12.02 -18.80
N ASN A 18 2.41 11.16 -18.73
CA ASN A 18 3.59 11.28 -19.57
C ASN A 18 3.35 10.90 -21.04
N LEU A 19 2.19 10.32 -21.36
CA LEU A 19 1.76 10.15 -22.75
C LEU A 19 1.48 11.51 -23.43
N GLN A 20 1.27 12.57 -22.64
CA GLN A 20 1.02 13.93 -23.09
C GLN A 20 2.19 14.88 -22.82
N GLU A 21 2.85 14.71 -21.66
CA GLU A 21 3.89 15.64 -21.21
C GLU A 21 5.27 15.30 -21.80
N HIS A 22 5.51 14.04 -22.20
CA HIS A 22 6.75 13.56 -22.83
C HIS A 22 8.02 13.84 -22.03
N LEU A 23 7.92 13.74 -20.70
CA LEU A 23 9.03 14.00 -19.79
C LEU A 23 10.12 12.92 -19.93
N PRO A 24 11.41 13.29 -19.96
CA PRO A 24 12.49 12.33 -20.02
C PRO A 24 12.61 11.57 -18.69
N PRO A 25 12.91 10.24 -18.72
CA PRO A 25 12.95 9.40 -17.52
C PRO A 25 13.90 9.89 -16.43
N GLU A 26 14.99 10.53 -16.81
CA GLU A 26 16.03 11.08 -15.92
C GLU A 26 15.55 12.26 -15.08
N GLU A 27 14.53 12.98 -15.55
CA GLU A 27 13.94 14.12 -14.84
C GLU A 27 12.93 13.70 -13.77
N LEU A 28 12.34 12.52 -13.90
CA LEU A 28 11.25 12.08 -13.03
C LEU A 28 11.62 12.01 -11.54
N PRO A 29 12.84 11.57 -11.14
CA PRO A 29 13.27 11.61 -9.75
C PRO A 29 13.36 13.03 -9.17
N ARG A 30 13.81 14.00 -9.98
CA ARG A 30 13.87 15.42 -9.59
C ARG A 30 12.46 15.98 -9.44
N LEU A 31 11.59 15.72 -10.40
CA LEU A 31 10.18 16.13 -10.36
C LEU A 31 9.48 15.58 -9.11
N ALA A 32 9.71 14.32 -8.76
CA ALA A 32 9.13 13.73 -7.56
C ALA A 32 9.56 14.49 -6.30
N ARG A 33 10.85 14.75 -6.13
CA ARG A 33 11.34 15.54 -4.97
C ARG A 33 10.72 16.92 -4.90
N THR A 34 10.70 17.64 -6.00
CA THR A 34 10.17 19.01 -6.04
C THR A 34 8.66 19.02 -5.80
N LEU A 35 7.89 18.24 -6.55
CA LEU A 35 6.43 18.28 -6.49
C LEU A 35 5.86 17.69 -5.20
N CYS A 36 6.54 16.69 -4.61
CA CYS A 36 6.07 16.06 -3.38
C CYS A 36 6.47 16.84 -2.12
N GLU A 37 7.31 17.87 -2.22
CA GLU A 37 7.71 18.68 -1.08
C GLU A 37 6.51 19.43 -0.49
N ARG A 38 6.16 19.08 0.77
CA ARG A 38 5.04 19.69 1.46
C ARG A 38 5.39 21.11 1.89
N ARG A 39 4.45 22.03 1.74
CA ARG A 39 4.56 23.49 2.03
C ARG A 39 5.32 24.31 1.00
N LEU A 40 6.20 23.70 0.21
CA LEU A 40 6.95 24.41 -0.84
C LEU A 40 6.39 24.17 -2.24
N SER A 41 5.71 23.04 -2.45
CA SER A 41 5.06 22.70 -3.71
C SER A 41 3.69 22.05 -3.45
N ILE A 42 3.19 21.17 -4.35
CA ILE A 42 1.88 20.49 -4.22
C ILE A 42 1.83 19.63 -2.97
N GLY A 43 2.94 18.94 -2.65
CA GLY A 43 3.07 18.05 -1.50
C GLY A 43 2.33 16.72 -1.70
N ALA A 44 3.03 15.60 -1.56
CA ALA A 44 2.47 14.25 -1.61
C ALA A 44 3.42 13.23 -0.97
N ASP A 45 2.92 12.01 -0.74
CA ASP A 45 3.75 10.87 -0.37
C ASP A 45 4.54 10.33 -1.57
N GLY A 46 4.03 10.56 -2.79
CA GLY A 46 4.74 10.15 -4.00
C GLY A 46 4.15 10.67 -5.30
N LEU A 47 4.95 10.52 -6.35
CA LEU A 47 4.63 10.87 -7.73
C LEU A 47 4.39 9.59 -8.54
N MET A 48 3.26 9.52 -9.22
CA MET A 48 2.95 8.48 -10.21
C MET A 48 2.98 9.10 -11.61
N VAL A 49 3.70 8.45 -12.51
CA VAL A 49 3.82 8.89 -13.90
C VAL A 49 3.27 7.79 -14.80
N VAL A 50 2.28 8.14 -15.62
CA VAL A 50 1.64 7.24 -16.57
C VAL A 50 2.39 7.26 -17.87
N ASP A 51 2.88 6.10 -18.32
CA ASP A 51 3.60 5.89 -19.57
C ASP A 51 2.89 4.85 -20.47
N ALA A 52 3.35 4.77 -21.72
CA ALA A 52 2.95 3.71 -22.63
C ALA A 52 3.39 2.33 -22.08
N PRO A 53 2.55 1.28 -22.27
CA PRO A 53 2.90 -0.06 -21.84
C PRO A 53 4.07 -0.63 -22.63
N THR A 54 4.87 -1.47 -21.99
CA THR A 54 6.04 -2.11 -22.60
C THR A 54 6.05 -3.64 -22.45
N ALA A 55 5.15 -4.19 -21.63
CA ALA A 55 5.09 -5.61 -21.29
C ALA A 55 3.67 -6.21 -21.42
N GLY A 56 2.78 -5.59 -22.22
CA GLY A 56 1.44 -6.09 -22.53
C GLY A 56 0.35 -5.67 -21.54
N GLY A 57 0.61 -4.73 -20.66
CA GLY A 57 -0.42 -4.08 -19.85
C GLY A 57 -1.24 -3.06 -20.65
N ASP A 58 -2.30 -2.52 -20.05
CA ASP A 58 -3.09 -1.45 -20.66
C ASP A 58 -2.30 -0.13 -20.69
N PHE A 59 -1.57 0.14 -19.60
CA PHE A 59 -0.66 1.27 -19.46
C PHE A 59 0.39 0.94 -18.38
N LYS A 60 1.41 1.79 -18.29
CA LYS A 60 2.50 1.67 -17.32
C LYS A 60 2.43 2.77 -16.28
N MET A 61 2.69 2.42 -15.03
CA MET A 61 2.89 3.33 -13.92
C MET A 61 4.36 3.29 -13.47
N ARG A 62 5.02 4.44 -13.50
CA ARG A 62 6.27 4.65 -12.76
C ARG A 62 5.93 5.34 -11.45
N PHE A 63 6.39 4.78 -10.35
CA PHE A 63 6.14 5.33 -9.04
C PHE A 63 7.44 5.78 -8.38
N PHE A 64 7.43 7.01 -7.87
CA PHE A 64 8.54 7.62 -7.14
C PHE A 64 8.06 8.05 -5.76
N ASN A 65 8.85 7.72 -4.73
CA ASN A 65 8.67 8.27 -3.39
C ASN A 65 8.93 9.78 -3.38
N SER A 66 8.53 10.47 -2.32
CA SER A 66 8.76 11.92 -2.18
C SER A 66 10.24 12.33 -2.17
N ASP A 67 11.16 11.40 -1.85
CA ASP A 67 12.60 11.63 -1.93
C ASP A 67 13.19 11.41 -3.34
N GLY A 68 12.37 11.07 -4.32
CA GLY A 68 12.74 10.78 -5.70
C GLY A 68 13.27 9.37 -5.94
N SER A 69 13.35 8.51 -4.93
CA SER A 69 13.68 7.10 -5.12
C SER A 69 12.55 6.38 -5.86
N VAL A 70 12.92 5.36 -6.66
CA VAL A 70 11.92 4.52 -7.31
C VAL A 70 11.16 3.74 -6.25
N GLY A 71 9.84 3.90 -6.23
CA GLY A 71 8.96 3.20 -5.30
C GLY A 71 8.58 1.82 -5.82
N GLU A 72 8.36 0.91 -4.88
CA GLU A 72 7.75 -0.37 -5.15
C GLU A 72 6.21 -0.22 -5.30
N MET A 73 5.52 -1.32 -5.63
CA MET A 73 4.07 -1.31 -5.73
C MET A 73 3.42 -1.02 -4.37
N CYS A 74 2.62 0.04 -4.30
CA CYS A 74 1.81 0.41 -3.15
C CYS A 74 0.33 0.11 -3.45
N GLY A 75 -0.33 -0.74 -2.63
CA GLY A 75 -1.74 -1.10 -2.84
C GLY A 75 -2.70 0.10 -2.84
N ASN A 76 -2.39 1.13 -2.05
CA ASN A 76 -3.16 2.38 -2.02
C ASN A 76 -2.99 3.16 -3.34
N GLY A 77 -1.75 3.24 -3.83
CA GLY A 77 -1.42 3.84 -5.11
C GLY A 77 -2.00 3.09 -6.30
N ALA A 78 -1.96 1.75 -6.27
CA ALA A 78 -2.52 0.91 -7.32
C ALA A 78 -4.03 1.15 -7.53
N ARG A 79 -4.79 1.38 -6.45
CA ARG A 79 -6.21 1.74 -6.57
C ARG A 79 -6.41 3.13 -7.19
N CYS A 80 -5.59 4.10 -6.79
CA CYS A 80 -5.67 5.46 -7.34
C CYS A 80 -5.33 5.47 -8.83
N ILE A 81 -4.28 4.76 -9.25
CA ILE A 81 -3.88 4.73 -10.66
C ILE A 81 -4.89 3.97 -11.52
N CYS A 82 -5.54 2.92 -11.02
CA CYS A 82 -6.63 2.25 -11.70
C CYS A 82 -7.83 3.19 -11.91
N ARG A 83 -8.18 4.00 -10.92
CA ARG A 83 -9.21 5.02 -11.10
C ARG A 83 -8.80 6.07 -12.14
N TYR A 84 -7.56 6.52 -12.08
CA TYR A 84 -7.02 7.45 -13.08
C TYR A 84 -7.13 6.87 -14.48
N GLY A 85 -6.68 5.62 -14.68
CA GLY A 85 -6.72 4.93 -15.97
C GLY A 85 -8.13 4.82 -16.53
N TYR A 86 -9.12 4.43 -15.71
CA TYR A 86 -10.52 4.36 -16.11
C TYR A 86 -11.09 5.73 -16.49
N GLU A 87 -10.91 6.74 -15.64
CA GLU A 87 -11.49 8.08 -15.86
C GLU A 87 -10.84 8.84 -17.03
N ASN A 88 -9.63 8.45 -17.46
CA ASN A 88 -8.93 9.02 -18.61
C ASN A 88 -8.97 8.12 -19.86
N GLY A 89 -9.76 7.04 -19.85
CA GLY A 89 -9.95 6.18 -21.02
C GLY A 89 -8.72 5.36 -21.43
N LEU A 90 -7.77 5.16 -20.52
CA LEU A 90 -6.57 4.34 -20.76
C LEU A 90 -6.90 2.85 -20.70
N SER A 91 -7.95 2.48 -19.98
CA SER A 91 -8.42 1.10 -19.82
C SER A 91 -9.89 1.05 -19.41
N GLY A 92 -10.50 -0.14 -19.47
CA GLY A 92 -11.86 -0.41 -19.04
C GLY A 92 -12.02 -0.60 -17.53
N GLU A 93 -13.11 -1.27 -17.12
CA GLU A 93 -13.37 -1.56 -15.69
C GLU A 93 -12.38 -2.55 -15.08
N THR A 94 -11.89 -3.49 -15.88
CA THR A 94 -10.77 -4.39 -15.51
C THR A 94 -9.53 -3.88 -16.22
N GLN A 95 -8.44 -3.80 -15.48
CA GLN A 95 -7.22 -3.13 -15.92
C GLN A 95 -5.99 -3.94 -15.58
N THR A 96 -4.99 -3.85 -16.42
CA THR A 96 -3.64 -4.40 -16.22
C THR A 96 -2.63 -3.26 -16.27
N VAL A 97 -2.04 -2.95 -15.12
CA VAL A 97 -1.09 -1.84 -14.97
C VAL A 97 0.32 -2.41 -14.82
N GLU A 98 1.22 -2.05 -15.72
CA GLU A 98 2.63 -2.39 -15.58
C GLU A 98 3.26 -1.56 -14.46
N THR A 99 3.96 -2.21 -13.55
CA THR A 99 4.69 -1.59 -12.44
C THR A 99 6.09 -2.17 -12.31
N THR A 100 6.92 -1.64 -11.42
CA THR A 100 8.23 -2.20 -11.07
C THR A 100 8.12 -3.60 -10.44
N ALA A 101 6.99 -3.93 -9.83
CA ALA A 101 6.70 -5.24 -9.23
C ALA A 101 5.98 -6.21 -10.20
N GLY A 102 5.95 -5.90 -11.51
CA GLY A 102 5.23 -6.66 -12.53
C GLY A 102 3.85 -6.07 -12.84
N ILE A 103 2.99 -6.88 -13.45
CA ILE A 103 1.64 -6.47 -13.84
C ILE A 103 0.69 -6.58 -12.65
N VAL A 104 0.08 -5.47 -12.28
CA VAL A 104 -0.97 -5.39 -11.27
C VAL A 104 -2.33 -5.39 -11.94
N THR A 105 -3.20 -6.32 -11.54
CA THR A 105 -4.58 -6.35 -12.01
C THR A 105 -5.47 -5.54 -11.06
N GLY A 106 -6.22 -4.61 -11.64
CA GLY A 106 -7.19 -3.80 -10.94
C GLY A 106 -8.60 -3.94 -11.52
N ARG A 107 -9.62 -3.75 -10.69
CA ARG A 107 -11.02 -3.75 -11.12
C ARG A 107 -11.78 -2.62 -10.44
N ARG A 108 -12.54 -1.89 -11.23
CA ARG A 108 -13.50 -0.91 -10.75
C ARG A 108 -14.70 -1.62 -10.10
N ILE A 109 -15.03 -1.27 -8.87
CA ILE A 109 -16.21 -1.77 -8.16
C ILE A 109 -17.35 -0.76 -8.28
N ASP A 110 -17.04 0.52 -8.06
CA ASP A 110 -17.96 1.63 -8.28
C ASP A 110 -17.16 2.90 -8.59
N ARG A 111 -17.81 4.06 -8.51
CA ARG A 111 -17.18 5.36 -8.81
C ARG A 111 -15.92 5.63 -8.01
N ARG A 112 -15.84 5.15 -6.76
CA ARG A 112 -14.76 5.47 -5.82
C ARG A 112 -13.99 4.26 -5.33
N ARG A 113 -14.55 3.05 -5.39
CA ARG A 113 -13.91 1.84 -4.90
C ARG A 113 -13.30 1.04 -6.04
N TYR A 114 -12.06 0.64 -5.81
CA TYR A 114 -11.28 -0.20 -6.73
C TYR A 114 -10.70 -1.38 -5.96
N ARG A 115 -10.70 -2.53 -6.62
CA ARG A 115 -10.12 -3.78 -6.13
C ARG A 115 -8.83 -4.04 -6.88
N VAL A 116 -7.76 -4.34 -6.17
CA VAL A 116 -6.47 -4.71 -6.76
C VAL A 116 -6.01 -6.06 -6.24
N ARG A 117 -5.38 -6.84 -7.10
CA ARG A 117 -4.75 -8.07 -6.70
C ARG A 117 -3.42 -7.76 -6.01
N LEU A 118 -3.23 -8.29 -4.79
CA LEU A 118 -1.95 -8.34 -4.10
C LEU A 118 -1.21 -9.62 -4.48
N ASN A 119 0.08 -9.66 -4.23
CA ASN A 119 0.85 -10.89 -4.34
C ASN A 119 0.39 -11.89 -3.27
N ASP A 120 0.36 -13.16 -3.64
CA ASP A 120 0.03 -14.23 -2.70
C ASP A 120 1.18 -14.43 -1.69
N PRO A 121 0.87 -14.94 -0.47
CA PRO A 121 1.90 -15.31 0.49
C PRO A 121 2.82 -16.41 -0.06
N THR A 122 4.11 -16.13 -0.12
CA THR A 122 5.16 -17.13 -0.41
C THR A 122 5.69 -17.80 0.85
N VAL A 123 5.62 -17.08 1.99
CA VAL A 123 5.85 -17.61 3.34
C VAL A 123 4.64 -17.26 4.19
N LEU A 124 4.13 -18.23 4.96
CA LEU A 124 3.08 -18.01 5.94
C LEU A 124 3.30 -18.96 7.13
N GLU A 125 3.78 -18.41 8.24
CA GLU A 125 4.03 -19.11 9.50
C GLU A 125 3.04 -18.59 10.55
N LEU A 126 2.10 -19.43 10.97
CA LEU A 126 1.03 -19.03 11.89
C LEU A 126 1.51 -18.92 13.35
N ASP A 127 2.59 -19.58 13.69
CA ASP A 127 3.20 -19.55 15.03
C ASP A 127 4.68 -19.18 14.92
N HIS A 128 4.97 -17.90 15.06
CA HIS A 128 6.31 -17.31 15.00
C HIS A 128 6.48 -16.30 16.15
N PRO A 129 6.42 -16.76 17.43
CA PRO A 129 6.41 -15.85 18.56
C PRO A 129 7.72 -15.08 18.67
N VAL A 130 7.62 -13.82 19.09
CA VAL A 130 8.77 -12.93 19.33
C VAL A 130 8.84 -12.55 20.79
N GLU A 131 10.06 -12.39 21.32
CA GLU A 131 10.29 -11.94 22.69
C GLU A 131 10.92 -10.54 22.69
N VAL A 132 10.26 -9.60 23.33
CA VAL A 132 10.75 -8.23 23.50
C VAL A 132 10.75 -7.90 24.97
N ASP A 133 11.90 -7.49 25.51
CA ASP A 133 12.09 -7.12 26.91
C ASP A 133 11.60 -8.19 27.91
N GLY A 134 11.81 -9.48 27.58
CA GLY A 134 11.39 -10.63 28.40
C GLY A 134 9.89 -10.95 28.30
N VAL A 135 9.13 -10.26 27.48
CA VAL A 135 7.70 -10.52 27.20
C VAL A 135 7.55 -11.23 25.88
N ARG A 136 6.89 -12.38 25.88
CA ARG A 136 6.59 -13.15 24.68
C ARG A 136 5.29 -12.70 24.05
N TYR A 137 5.36 -12.24 22.80
CA TYR A 137 4.22 -11.84 21.99
C TYR A 137 3.87 -12.95 20.99
N PRO A 138 2.60 -13.36 20.89
CA PRO A 138 2.16 -14.22 19.80
C PRO A 138 2.30 -13.44 18.49
N CYS A 139 2.91 -14.08 17.50
CA CYS A 139 3.17 -13.48 16.22
C CYS A 139 2.97 -14.52 15.12
N SER A 140 2.45 -14.11 13.98
CA SER A 140 2.53 -14.86 12.73
C SER A 140 3.42 -14.10 11.76
N TYR A 141 4.13 -14.82 10.89
CA TYR A 141 5.02 -14.22 9.89
C TYR A 141 4.52 -14.51 8.49
N VAL A 142 4.51 -13.48 7.64
CA VAL A 142 4.07 -13.56 6.24
C VAL A 142 5.07 -12.86 5.35
N GLU A 143 5.41 -13.47 4.20
CA GLU A 143 6.05 -12.76 3.09
C GLU A 143 5.11 -12.77 1.89
N LEU A 144 4.83 -11.60 1.32
CA LEU A 144 4.00 -11.46 0.13
C LEU A 144 4.87 -11.29 -1.12
N GLY A 145 4.69 -12.18 -2.10
CA GLY A 145 5.39 -12.11 -3.39
C GLY A 145 6.80 -12.71 -3.37
N ASP A 146 7.50 -12.53 -4.49
CA ASP A 146 8.90 -12.93 -4.69
C ASP A 146 9.61 -11.82 -5.49
N PRO A 147 10.60 -11.11 -4.90
CA PRO A 147 11.08 -11.25 -3.51
C PRO A 147 9.99 -10.90 -2.48
N GLY A 148 9.97 -11.66 -1.37
CA GLY A 148 8.92 -11.55 -0.36
C GLY A 148 8.98 -10.25 0.44
N LEU A 149 7.85 -9.56 0.55
CA LEU A 149 7.68 -8.40 1.44
C LEU A 149 7.28 -8.89 2.83
N PRO A 150 8.14 -8.71 3.86
CA PRO A 150 7.95 -9.33 5.17
C PRO A 150 6.99 -8.55 6.06
N HIS A 151 6.08 -9.28 6.71
CA HIS A 151 5.10 -8.79 7.67
C HIS A 151 5.06 -9.65 8.93
N ALA A 152 5.17 -9.03 10.10
CA ALA A 152 4.83 -9.60 11.40
C ALA A 152 3.38 -9.22 11.73
N VAL A 153 2.55 -10.20 12.10
CA VAL A 153 1.12 -10.03 12.40
C VAL A 153 0.87 -10.39 13.86
N ILE A 154 0.46 -9.41 14.67
CA ILE A 154 0.46 -9.49 16.12
C ILE A 154 -0.92 -9.11 16.67
N PRO A 155 -1.61 -10.03 17.37
CA PRO A 155 -2.82 -9.66 18.10
C PRO A 155 -2.47 -8.71 19.25
N TYR A 156 -3.21 -7.62 19.34
CA TYR A 156 -3.03 -6.63 20.40
C TYR A 156 -4.39 -6.25 20.99
N ARG A 157 -4.55 -6.42 22.29
CA ARG A 157 -5.81 -6.15 22.97
C ARG A 157 -5.98 -4.64 23.20
N ASP A 158 -7.20 -4.16 23.06
CA ASP A 158 -7.55 -2.73 23.26
C ASP A 158 -6.70 -1.79 22.39
N LEU A 159 -6.35 -2.22 21.17
CA LEU A 159 -5.45 -1.51 20.24
C LEU A 159 -5.86 -0.06 19.97
N ARG A 160 -7.18 0.21 19.94
CA ARG A 160 -7.70 1.57 19.74
C ARG A 160 -7.38 2.53 20.90
N ARG A 161 -7.05 1.99 22.08
CA ARG A 161 -6.74 2.74 23.31
C ARG A 161 -5.30 2.58 23.76
N ALA A 162 -4.49 1.86 22.97
CA ALA A 162 -3.09 1.63 23.27
C ALA A 162 -2.33 2.97 23.40
N ASP A 163 -1.40 3.02 24.33
CA ASP A 163 -0.47 4.14 24.42
C ASP A 163 0.39 4.21 23.16
N GLU A 164 0.40 5.36 22.53
CA GLU A 164 1.05 5.57 21.23
C GLU A 164 2.55 5.36 21.30
N ASP A 165 3.20 5.82 22.35
CA ASP A 165 4.66 5.76 22.50
C ASP A 165 5.09 4.34 22.88
N GLU A 166 4.31 3.63 23.70
CA GLU A 166 4.53 2.23 24.01
C GLU A 166 4.39 1.36 22.78
N LEU A 167 3.32 1.55 22.00
CA LEU A 167 3.07 0.80 20.78
C LEU A 167 4.16 1.07 19.73
N ARG A 168 4.64 2.32 19.62
CA ARG A 168 5.73 2.70 18.72
C ARG A 168 7.05 2.02 19.13
N ARG A 169 7.38 2.00 20.43
CA ARG A 169 8.57 1.31 20.93
C ARG A 169 8.51 -0.19 20.63
N LEU A 170 7.36 -0.82 20.87
CA LEU A 170 7.15 -2.24 20.56
C LEU A 170 7.23 -2.49 19.06
N GLY A 171 6.57 -1.68 18.23
CA GLY A 171 6.64 -1.77 16.77
C GLY A 171 8.08 -1.70 16.27
N ARG A 172 8.85 -0.73 16.77
CA ARG A 172 10.27 -0.58 16.42
C ARG A 172 11.12 -1.79 16.88
N ALA A 173 10.90 -2.28 18.08
CA ALA A 173 11.64 -3.44 18.61
C ALA A 173 11.40 -4.68 17.75
N ILE A 174 10.14 -4.93 17.36
CA ILE A 174 9.79 -6.08 16.52
C ILE A 174 10.28 -5.88 15.08
N ARG A 175 10.19 -4.66 14.54
CA ARG A 175 10.67 -4.29 13.20
C ARG A 175 12.14 -4.69 12.96
N PHE A 176 12.97 -4.60 13.99
CA PHE A 176 14.39 -4.93 13.96
C PHE A 176 14.74 -6.21 14.71
N HIS A 177 13.74 -7.02 15.10
CA HIS A 177 13.96 -8.22 15.87
C HIS A 177 14.78 -9.25 15.08
N PRO A 178 15.75 -9.96 15.73
CA PRO A 178 16.61 -10.96 15.07
C PRO A 178 15.86 -12.08 14.34
N SER A 179 14.63 -12.41 14.78
CA SER A 179 13.76 -13.36 14.07
C SER A 179 13.35 -12.90 12.66
N PHE A 180 13.52 -11.62 12.33
CA PHE A 180 13.21 -11.06 11.02
C PHE A 180 14.47 -10.49 10.37
N PRO A 181 15.34 -11.31 9.76
CA PRO A 181 16.63 -10.86 9.22
C PRO A 181 16.51 -9.83 8.11
N LYS A 182 15.38 -9.81 7.37
CA LYS A 182 15.04 -8.78 6.37
C LYS A 182 14.36 -7.56 7.02
N GLY A 183 14.12 -7.59 8.34
CA GLY A 183 13.19 -6.75 9.05
C GLY A 183 11.74 -7.04 8.60
N ALA A 184 10.76 -6.48 9.28
CA ALA A 184 9.34 -6.68 8.93
C ALA A 184 8.52 -5.40 9.09
N ASN A 185 7.44 -5.25 8.31
CA ASN A 185 6.33 -4.39 8.66
C ASN A 185 5.60 -5.03 9.84
N VAL A 186 5.29 -4.27 10.89
CA VAL A 186 4.66 -4.82 12.10
C VAL A 186 3.20 -4.41 12.14
N ASN A 187 2.33 -5.39 11.99
CA ASN A 187 0.89 -5.18 11.89
C ASN A 187 0.24 -5.63 13.20
N PHE A 188 -0.14 -4.68 14.04
CA PHE A 188 -0.95 -4.93 15.21
C PHE A 188 -2.42 -4.98 14.80
N TYR A 189 -3.15 -5.98 15.31
CA TYR A 189 -4.57 -6.10 15.01
C TYR A 189 -5.40 -6.45 16.24
N GLU A 190 -6.65 -6.03 16.22
CA GLU A 190 -7.71 -6.39 17.16
C GLU A 190 -8.95 -6.83 16.38
N LEU A 191 -9.52 -8.00 16.72
CA LEU A 191 -10.79 -8.43 16.16
C LEU A 191 -11.92 -7.55 16.72
N THR A 192 -12.71 -6.95 15.84
CA THR A 192 -13.82 -6.05 16.20
C THR A 192 -15.18 -6.61 15.82
N GLY A 193 -15.22 -7.73 15.10
CA GLY A 193 -16.41 -8.44 14.67
C GLY A 193 -16.07 -9.77 14.01
N GLU A 194 -17.04 -10.46 13.45
CA GLU A 194 -16.89 -11.79 12.83
C GLU A 194 -15.88 -11.75 11.66
N ASP A 195 -16.03 -10.77 10.75
CA ASP A 195 -15.12 -10.52 9.64
C ASP A 195 -14.61 -9.08 9.68
N ALA A 196 -14.26 -8.59 10.87
CA ALA A 196 -13.82 -7.22 11.06
C ALA A 196 -12.65 -7.11 12.02
N VAL A 197 -11.68 -6.30 11.64
CA VAL A 197 -10.49 -5.99 12.45
C VAL A 197 -10.28 -4.48 12.53
N PHE A 198 -9.63 -4.04 13.59
CA PHE A 198 -8.92 -2.78 13.64
C PHE A 198 -7.43 -3.07 13.58
N GLU A 199 -6.68 -2.33 12.76
CA GLU A 199 -5.25 -2.55 12.59
C GLU A 199 -4.44 -1.24 12.61
N ARG A 200 -3.17 -1.40 12.99
CA ARG A 200 -2.15 -0.36 12.91
C ARG A 200 -0.85 -0.98 12.44
N THR A 201 -0.22 -0.40 11.43
CA THR A 201 1.05 -0.89 10.88
C THR A 201 2.18 0.08 11.18
N PHE A 202 3.22 -0.42 11.87
CA PHE A 202 4.53 0.23 11.94
C PHE A 202 5.32 -0.21 10.70
N GLU A 203 5.55 0.70 9.78
CA GLU A 203 5.97 0.37 8.44
C GLU A 203 7.49 0.44 8.27
N ARG A 204 8.05 -0.61 7.67
CA ARG A 204 9.45 -0.71 7.31
C ARG A 204 9.81 0.36 6.25
N GLY A 205 10.83 1.17 6.54
CA GLY A 205 11.28 2.25 5.67
C GLY A 205 10.65 3.60 6.01
N VAL A 206 9.44 3.62 6.57
CA VAL A 206 8.84 4.82 7.19
C VAL A 206 9.30 4.95 8.64
N GLU A 207 9.47 3.81 9.31
CA GLU A 207 9.92 3.67 10.71
C GLU A 207 8.98 4.38 11.71
N ASP A 208 7.69 4.43 11.37
CA ASP A 208 6.58 4.91 12.19
C ASP A 208 5.26 4.29 11.73
N PHE A 209 4.16 4.58 12.46
CA PHE A 209 2.83 4.19 12.05
C PHE A 209 2.35 4.97 10.82
N THR A 210 1.86 4.23 9.82
CA THR A 210 1.23 4.81 8.65
C THR A 210 -0.29 4.84 8.79
N TYR A 211 -0.95 5.65 7.97
CA TYR A 211 -2.41 5.74 7.94
C TYR A 211 -3.06 4.44 7.46
N ALA A 212 -2.42 3.74 6.52
CA ALA A 212 -2.86 2.45 6.00
C ALA A 212 -1.72 1.75 5.24
N CYS A 213 -1.54 0.47 5.48
CA CYS A 213 -0.61 -0.40 4.75
C CYS A 213 -1.42 -1.50 4.04
N GLY A 214 -1.55 -1.41 2.71
CA GLY A 214 -2.38 -2.36 1.95
C GLY A 214 -1.87 -3.79 1.99
N THR A 215 -0.56 -4.01 1.94
CA THR A 215 0.06 -5.34 2.07
C THR A 215 0.00 -5.84 3.51
N GLY A 216 0.07 -4.94 4.50
CA GLY A 216 -0.16 -5.26 5.90
C GLY A 216 -1.57 -5.80 6.13
N THR A 217 -2.58 -5.07 5.65
CA THR A 217 -3.98 -5.50 5.70
C THR A 217 -4.20 -6.86 5.03
N GLY A 218 -3.58 -7.07 3.85
CA GLY A 218 -3.59 -8.36 3.17
C GLY A 218 -2.99 -9.47 4.02
N SER A 219 -1.85 -9.22 4.68
CA SER A 219 -1.17 -10.18 5.55
C SER A 219 -1.99 -10.53 6.80
N VAL A 220 -2.63 -9.53 7.44
CA VAL A 220 -3.55 -9.74 8.58
C VAL A 220 -4.71 -10.62 8.14
N ALA A 221 -5.39 -10.29 7.03
CA ALA A 221 -6.50 -11.07 6.52
C ALA A 221 -6.08 -12.52 6.17
N ALA A 222 -4.93 -12.70 5.52
CA ALA A 222 -4.40 -14.02 5.17
C ALA A 222 -4.16 -14.90 6.42
N VAL A 223 -3.50 -14.35 7.45
CA VAL A 223 -3.25 -15.04 8.72
C VAL A 223 -4.58 -15.43 9.39
N LEU A 224 -5.49 -14.49 9.52
CA LEU A 224 -6.77 -14.72 10.21
C LEU A 224 -7.66 -15.73 9.48
N THR A 225 -7.67 -15.70 8.15
CA THR A 225 -8.36 -16.69 7.31
C THR A 225 -7.77 -18.09 7.52
N MET A 226 -6.45 -18.21 7.56
CA MET A 226 -5.78 -19.49 7.80
C MET A 226 -6.00 -20.01 9.21
N GLN A 227 -6.10 -19.11 10.21
CA GLN A 227 -6.44 -19.46 11.59
C GLN A 227 -7.95 -19.77 11.78
N GLY A 228 -8.80 -19.56 10.77
CA GLY A 228 -10.25 -19.73 10.85
C GLY A 228 -10.94 -18.70 11.76
N LYS A 229 -10.30 -17.55 11.99
CA LYS A 229 -10.84 -16.45 12.80
C LYS A 229 -11.71 -15.49 12.01
N VAL A 230 -11.56 -15.48 10.69
CA VAL A 230 -12.41 -14.76 9.73
C VAL A 230 -12.72 -15.66 8.55
N SER A 231 -13.79 -15.35 7.80
CA SER A 231 -14.22 -16.15 6.65
C SER A 231 -13.25 -16.08 5.45
N GLY A 232 -12.46 -15.02 5.35
CA GLY A 232 -11.67 -14.71 4.18
C GLY A 232 -12.44 -14.01 3.06
N GLN A 233 -13.72 -13.70 3.26
CA GLN A 233 -14.54 -12.98 2.30
C GLN A 233 -14.91 -11.60 2.84
N ASN A 234 -14.55 -10.55 2.09
CA ASN A 234 -14.86 -9.17 2.45
C ASN A 234 -14.47 -8.80 3.89
N VAL A 235 -13.33 -9.27 4.36
CA VAL A 235 -12.82 -8.99 5.70
C VAL A 235 -12.56 -7.48 5.82
N GLN A 236 -13.30 -6.83 6.71
CA GLN A 236 -13.23 -5.39 6.92
C GLN A 236 -12.05 -5.03 7.83
N ALA A 237 -11.19 -4.16 7.36
CA ALA A 237 -10.08 -3.63 8.16
C ALA A 237 -10.24 -2.12 8.35
N ASP A 238 -10.50 -1.72 9.58
CA ASP A 238 -10.50 -0.32 10.00
C ASP A 238 -9.08 0.10 10.41
N MET A 239 -8.67 1.26 9.99
CA MET A 239 -7.38 1.86 10.32
C MET A 239 -7.49 3.38 10.38
N THR A 240 -6.44 4.07 10.76
CA THR A 240 -6.44 5.54 10.86
C THR A 240 -6.80 6.22 9.52
N GLY A 241 -6.37 5.66 8.40
CA GLY A 241 -6.63 6.18 7.04
C GLY A 241 -8.01 5.84 6.48
N GLY A 242 -8.84 5.09 7.21
CA GLY A 242 -10.18 4.69 6.77
C GLY A 242 -10.40 3.19 6.81
N ARG A 243 -11.28 2.70 5.94
CA ARG A 243 -11.63 1.28 5.86
C ARG A 243 -11.21 0.68 4.52
N LEU A 244 -10.55 -0.46 4.59
CA LEU A 244 -10.28 -1.36 3.46
C LEU A 244 -11.04 -2.67 3.65
N SER A 245 -11.19 -3.45 2.59
CA SER A 245 -11.64 -4.83 2.71
C SER A 245 -10.74 -5.76 1.91
N VAL A 246 -10.59 -6.99 2.41
CA VAL A 246 -9.76 -8.01 1.80
C VAL A 246 -10.57 -9.26 1.55
N ASP A 247 -10.40 -9.82 0.35
CA ASP A 247 -10.76 -11.22 0.08
C ASP A 247 -9.46 -12.03 0.05
N ALA A 248 -9.41 -13.10 0.85
CA ALA A 248 -8.30 -14.04 0.94
C ALA A 248 -8.83 -15.45 0.63
N GLU A 249 -8.60 -15.90 -0.60
CA GLU A 249 -9.05 -17.21 -1.05
C GLU A 249 -8.18 -18.31 -0.45
N ARG A 250 -8.78 -19.20 0.33
CA ARG A 250 -8.08 -20.33 0.93
C ARG A 250 -8.16 -21.57 0.04
N SER A 251 -7.02 -22.17 -0.25
CA SER A 251 -6.90 -23.47 -0.91
C SER A 251 -6.04 -24.42 -0.05
N GLY A 252 -6.70 -25.30 0.69
CA GLY A 252 -6.03 -26.18 1.65
C GLY A 252 -5.26 -25.42 2.74
N SER A 253 -3.94 -25.56 2.75
CA SER A 253 -3.03 -24.90 3.70
C SER A 253 -2.44 -23.58 3.17
N ARG A 254 -2.94 -23.05 2.05
CA ARG A 254 -2.42 -21.84 1.41
C ARG A 254 -3.52 -20.81 1.22
N VAL A 255 -3.11 -19.55 1.15
CA VAL A 255 -3.91 -18.45 0.61
C VAL A 255 -3.47 -18.22 -0.83
N THR A 256 -4.42 -18.29 -1.76
CA THR A 256 -4.22 -18.09 -3.18
C THR A 256 -5.29 -17.11 -3.67
N GLY A 257 -4.95 -15.93 -4.08
CA GLY A 257 -5.93 -14.93 -4.45
C GLY A 257 -6.22 -13.95 -3.32
N LEU A 258 -5.27 -13.06 -3.10
CA LEU A 258 -5.36 -11.99 -2.13
C LEU A 258 -5.77 -10.70 -2.86
N PHE A 259 -6.96 -10.16 -2.52
CA PHE A 259 -7.50 -8.97 -3.17
C PHE A 259 -7.82 -7.89 -2.16
N LEU A 260 -7.34 -6.69 -2.42
CA LEU A 260 -7.55 -5.51 -1.60
C LEU A 260 -8.55 -4.57 -2.29
N THR A 261 -9.65 -4.28 -1.63
CA THR A 261 -10.65 -3.31 -2.08
C THR A 261 -10.66 -2.10 -1.15
N GLY A 262 -10.69 -0.92 -1.72
CA GLY A 262 -10.75 0.29 -0.91
C GLY A 262 -11.13 1.54 -1.70
N PRO A 263 -11.43 2.62 -0.99
CA PRO A 263 -11.80 3.88 -1.59
C PRO A 263 -10.59 4.56 -2.26
N THR A 264 -10.92 5.39 -3.23
CA THR A 264 -10.02 6.37 -3.83
C THR A 264 -10.71 7.73 -3.79
N ASN A 265 -9.94 8.78 -3.61
CA ASN A 265 -10.46 10.14 -3.62
C ASN A 265 -9.67 10.99 -4.63
N LEU A 266 -10.36 11.58 -5.58
CA LEU A 266 -9.80 12.64 -6.41
C LEU A 266 -9.94 13.96 -5.64
N VAL A 267 -8.80 14.48 -5.17
CA VAL A 267 -8.75 15.69 -4.35
C VAL A 267 -8.91 16.93 -5.24
N CYS A 268 -8.07 17.02 -6.26
CA CYS A 268 -8.14 18.11 -7.26
C CYS A 268 -7.44 17.69 -8.56
N LYS A 269 -7.70 18.47 -9.59
CA LYS A 269 -6.96 18.55 -10.85
C LYS A 269 -6.41 19.95 -10.97
N GLY A 270 -5.24 20.11 -11.57
CA GLY A 270 -4.65 21.42 -11.74
C GLY A 270 -3.51 21.43 -12.74
N GLU A 271 -2.92 22.59 -12.88
CA GLU A 271 -1.72 22.81 -13.67
C GLU A 271 -0.55 23.20 -12.77
N ILE A 272 0.59 22.60 -13.03
CA ILE A 272 1.84 22.93 -12.34
C ILE A 272 2.40 24.18 -12.96
N THR A 273 2.50 25.24 -12.14
CA THR A 273 3.08 26.56 -12.49
C THR A 273 4.26 26.90 -11.59
N ASP A 274 4.93 25.88 -11.03
CA ASP A 274 6.07 26.04 -10.14
C ASP A 274 7.22 26.72 -10.88
N GLU A 275 7.52 27.96 -10.50
CA GLU A 275 8.51 28.81 -11.17
C GLU A 275 9.93 28.28 -11.01
N GLU A 276 10.26 27.67 -9.87
CA GLU A 276 11.57 27.06 -9.62
C GLU A 276 11.78 25.81 -10.48
N LEU A 277 10.71 25.08 -10.72
CA LEU A 277 10.74 23.90 -11.59
C LEU A 277 10.89 24.28 -13.07
N LEU A 278 10.20 25.36 -13.50
CA LEU A 278 10.17 25.81 -14.88
C LEU A 278 11.41 26.67 -15.26
N ALA A 279 12.08 27.25 -14.27
CA ALA A 279 13.29 28.06 -14.48
C ALA A 279 14.59 27.25 -14.68
N ALA A 280 14.51 25.91 -14.63
CA ALA A 280 15.66 25.02 -14.77
C ALA A 280 15.93 24.58 -16.24
N GLU A 281 15.43 25.34 -17.23
CA GLU A 281 15.73 25.18 -18.66
C GLU A 281 16.98 25.93 -19.12
#